data_86433ddd62f92eb45f988c25c3443e04
#
_entry.id   86433ddd62f92eb45f988c25c3443e04
#
_cell.length_a   1.000
_cell.length_b   1.000
_cell.length_c   1.000
_cell.angle_alpha   90.00
_cell.angle_beta   90.00
_cell.angle_gamma   90.00
#
_symmetry.space_group_name_H-M   'P 1'
#
loop_
_entity.id
_entity.type
_entity.pdbx_description
1 polymer ?
#
loop_
_entity_poly.entity_id
_entity_poly.type
_entity_poly.pdbx_seq_one_letter_code
_entity_poly.pdbx_strand_id
1 'polypeptide(L)'
;MHKNLRSFIETLRKEDNLTVVDAEVDPYLEIAEIHRRVIDEQGKALLFSNVKGSQFPVITNLFGTAKRIELAFGKKPQEFVKNAVEMVDVLLPPKPKELWKYRQMGFDALKIGTKEVKNAPILERFSREPKLTEIPLLQLWHEDGGHFVTLPLVYTESPVSGKHNLGMYRIQRYDDTTTGIHWQIGKGGGFHHFEAEKLNKPLPVNITVGGAPAMILAAIAPLPEDVPELMLASLLANGKIETVKNPLENGLRLIAEAEFVFSGEVPPHIRQPEGPFGDHYGYYSLVHDYPVFQCKAIFHRKDAIYPATVVGKPRQEDFFIGDYLQELLSPLFPLVMPAVKDLWSYGETGFHSLAAAVVKERYSREALGAGFRILGEGQLSLTKFLMLTDKPQDLRDFPTVFEYILERVDWASDFFVFDRTSFDTLDYASGKINHGSKAMLVGVGEKKRELKREFSGDLPQGVKKAKVFCGGCLVLETENYESNENLGLRVAESGLFDDFQIVVLHDSIEFAETADKFLWATWTRFNPSTDIKSKEISVVNNHISYKNPIVIDARMKPWYPKEVEVREDIKQLVDRRWNEYYI
;
A
#
# COMPACT_ATOMS: atom_id res chain seq x y z
N MET A 1 -3.99 23.71 -7.24
CA MET A 1 -3.06 22.59 -7.14
C MET A 1 -1.73 23.08 -6.62
N HIS A 2 -1.03 22.23 -5.91
CA HIS A 2 0.14 22.64 -5.13
C HIS A 2 1.43 22.44 -5.92
N LYS A 3 2.22 23.52 -6.06
CA LYS A 3 3.54 23.48 -6.70
C LYS A 3 4.57 22.74 -5.84
N ASN A 4 4.43 22.82 -4.50
CA ASN A 4 5.34 22.25 -3.52
C ASN A 4 4.62 21.97 -2.20
N LEU A 5 5.34 21.36 -1.25
CA LEU A 5 4.84 21.05 0.09
C LEU A 5 4.32 22.30 0.82
N ARG A 6 5.04 23.42 0.74
CA ARG A 6 4.67 24.66 1.48
C ARG A 6 3.33 25.22 1.04
N SER A 7 3.05 25.21 -0.27
CA SER A 7 1.74 25.63 -0.78
C SER A 7 0.59 24.71 -0.32
N PHE A 8 0.89 23.45 -0.07
CA PHE A 8 -0.09 22.53 0.53
C PHE A 8 -0.28 22.81 2.02
N ILE A 9 0.80 23.00 2.78
CA ILE A 9 0.75 23.40 4.20
C ILE A 9 -0.08 24.67 4.39
N GLU A 10 0.12 25.70 3.54
CA GLU A 10 -0.67 26.92 3.57
C GLU A 10 -2.17 26.67 3.32
N THR A 11 -2.50 25.73 2.44
CA THR A 11 -3.89 25.34 2.23
C THR A 11 -4.44 24.63 3.47
N LEU A 12 -3.71 23.69 4.06
CA LEU A 12 -4.12 23.03 5.29
C LEU A 12 -4.37 24.03 6.43
N ARG A 13 -3.51 25.05 6.55
CA ARG A 13 -3.68 26.13 7.55
C ARG A 13 -4.95 26.95 7.30
N LYS A 14 -5.20 27.35 6.05
CA LYS A 14 -6.39 28.13 5.67
C LYS A 14 -7.69 27.37 5.87
N GLU A 15 -7.67 26.07 5.66
CA GLU A 15 -8.82 25.18 5.81
C GLU A 15 -8.98 24.61 7.22
N ASP A 16 -8.24 25.15 8.20
CA ASP A 16 -8.22 24.66 9.59
C ASP A 16 -7.94 23.15 9.71
N ASN A 17 -7.02 22.65 8.89
CA ASN A 17 -6.59 21.24 8.86
C ASN A 17 -5.13 21.03 9.26
N LEU A 18 -4.56 21.98 10.01
CA LEU A 18 -3.19 21.91 10.51
C LEU A 18 -3.15 22.29 11.99
N THR A 19 -2.52 21.48 12.81
CA THR A 19 -2.13 21.81 14.19
C THR A 19 -0.61 22.02 14.24
N VAL A 20 -0.16 23.07 14.92
CA VAL A 20 1.26 23.32 15.20
C VAL A 20 1.54 22.87 16.63
N VAL A 21 2.52 22.00 16.80
CA VAL A 21 3.00 21.51 18.09
C VAL A 21 4.33 22.17 18.39
N ASP A 22 4.35 23.10 19.35
CA ASP A 22 5.57 23.86 19.71
C ASP A 22 6.37 23.20 20.86
N ALA A 23 5.78 22.26 21.57
CA ALA A 23 6.49 21.45 22.55
C ALA A 23 7.64 20.68 21.89
N GLU A 24 8.78 20.56 22.57
CA GLU A 24 9.87 19.70 22.12
C GLU A 24 9.40 18.25 22.08
N VAL A 25 9.57 17.57 20.93
CA VAL A 25 9.18 16.17 20.71
C VAL A 25 10.35 15.33 20.20
N ASP A 26 10.38 14.06 20.59
CA ASP A 26 11.44 13.13 20.18
C ASP A 26 11.06 12.43 18.86
N PRO A 27 11.92 12.45 17.82
CA PRO A 27 11.72 11.67 16.60
C PRO A 27 11.79 10.14 16.83
N TYR A 28 12.29 9.72 17.98
CA TYR A 28 12.28 8.35 18.44
C TYR A 28 10.94 8.05 19.14
N LEU A 29 10.02 7.39 18.45
CA LEU A 29 8.72 6.86 18.89
C LEU A 29 7.65 7.88 19.29
N GLU A 30 8.01 9.06 19.88
CA GLU A 30 7.02 10.00 20.43
C GLU A 30 6.20 10.66 19.30
N ILE A 31 6.84 11.21 18.27
CA ILE A 31 6.14 11.79 17.10
C ILE A 31 5.21 10.75 16.48
N ALA A 32 5.67 9.50 16.35
CA ALA A 32 4.89 8.43 15.76
C ALA A 32 3.65 8.08 16.61
N GLU A 33 3.76 8.08 17.93
CA GLU A 33 2.62 7.82 18.83
C GLU A 33 1.60 8.97 18.80
N ILE A 34 2.06 10.22 18.82
CA ILE A 34 1.17 11.39 18.66
C ILE A 34 0.41 11.30 17.33
N HIS A 35 1.12 11.01 16.25
CA HIS A 35 0.51 10.86 14.92
C HIS A 35 -0.56 9.78 14.90
N ARG A 36 -0.29 8.57 15.45
CA ARG A 36 -1.24 7.45 15.47
C ARG A 36 -2.55 7.80 16.17
N ARG A 37 -2.47 8.44 17.33
CA ARG A 37 -3.68 8.88 18.07
C ARG A 37 -4.49 9.89 17.26
N VAL A 38 -3.81 10.83 16.63
CA VAL A 38 -4.49 11.89 15.85
C VAL A 38 -5.14 11.32 14.59
N ILE A 39 -4.49 10.40 13.88
CA ILE A 39 -5.09 9.81 12.67
C ILE A 39 -6.26 8.88 13.01
N ASP A 40 -6.20 8.15 14.12
CA ASP A 40 -7.29 7.30 14.61
C ASP A 40 -8.57 8.12 14.89
N GLU A 41 -8.40 9.35 15.36
CA GLU A 41 -9.49 10.30 15.59
C GLU A 41 -9.83 11.13 14.34
N GLN A 42 -9.24 10.83 13.18
CA GLN A 42 -9.35 11.62 11.94
C GLN A 42 -8.96 13.10 12.12
N GLY A 43 -8.03 13.35 13.04
CA GLY A 43 -7.55 14.68 13.41
C GLY A 43 -6.71 15.33 12.32
N LYS A 44 -6.23 16.57 12.61
CA LYS A 44 -5.53 17.46 11.65
C LYS A 44 -4.12 16.95 11.31
N ALA A 45 -3.53 17.49 10.25
CA ALA A 45 -2.09 17.36 10.00
C ALA A 45 -1.29 18.02 11.14
N LEU A 46 -0.11 17.48 11.43
CA LEU A 46 0.71 17.89 12.57
C LEU A 46 2.04 18.49 12.10
N LEU A 47 2.29 19.74 12.47
CA LEU A 47 3.59 20.41 12.26
C LEU A 47 4.30 20.54 13.61
N PHE A 48 5.31 19.73 13.85
CA PHE A 48 6.18 19.78 15.01
C PHE A 48 7.29 20.80 14.78
N SER A 49 7.20 21.97 15.42
CA SER A 49 8.15 23.09 15.21
C SER A 49 9.46 22.89 15.96
N ASN A 50 9.47 22.09 17.02
CA ASN A 50 10.61 21.87 17.90
C ASN A 50 10.89 20.36 18.03
N VAL A 51 11.83 19.86 17.24
CA VAL A 51 12.20 18.44 17.19
C VAL A 51 13.57 18.23 17.84
N LYS A 52 13.60 17.40 18.85
CA LYS A 52 14.81 17.09 19.61
C LYS A 52 15.96 16.64 18.70
N GLY A 53 17.10 17.30 18.83
CA GLY A 53 18.30 16.95 18.08
C GLY A 53 18.32 17.42 16.62
N SER A 54 17.32 18.19 16.16
CA SER A 54 17.29 18.74 14.81
C SER A 54 16.89 20.21 14.78
N GLN A 55 17.41 20.94 13.81
CA GLN A 55 16.98 22.31 13.52
C GLN A 55 15.76 22.38 12.57
N PHE A 56 15.33 21.25 12.04
CA PHE A 56 14.27 21.17 11.05
C PHE A 56 12.95 20.74 11.69
N PRO A 57 11.85 21.46 11.45
CA PRO A 57 10.52 21.00 11.83
C PRO A 57 10.11 19.76 11.04
N VAL A 58 9.27 18.94 11.65
CA VAL A 58 8.68 17.73 11.03
C VAL A 58 7.20 17.95 10.79
N ILE A 59 6.69 17.53 9.63
CA ILE A 59 5.26 17.52 9.36
C ILE A 59 4.78 16.10 9.05
N THR A 60 3.68 15.69 9.68
CA THR A 60 3.08 14.37 9.49
C THR A 60 1.55 14.46 9.31
N ASN A 61 0.92 13.35 9.02
CA ASN A 61 -0.53 13.26 8.82
C ASN A 61 -1.05 14.19 7.71
N LEU A 62 -0.27 14.35 6.65
CA LEU A 62 -0.62 15.20 5.51
C LEU A 62 -1.81 14.67 4.72
N PHE A 63 -1.99 13.35 4.65
CA PHE A 63 -2.96 12.66 3.80
C PHE A 63 -3.95 11.77 4.56
N GLY A 64 -3.96 11.80 5.89
CA GLY A 64 -4.68 10.86 6.75
C GLY A 64 -6.20 11.10 6.87
N THR A 65 -6.82 11.80 5.92
CA THR A 65 -8.30 11.86 5.77
C THR A 65 -8.69 12.12 4.32
N ALA A 66 -9.89 11.69 3.91
CA ALA A 66 -10.44 11.97 2.59
C ALA A 66 -10.48 13.49 2.28
N LYS A 67 -10.75 14.34 3.29
CA LYS A 67 -10.72 15.80 3.13
C LYS A 67 -9.32 16.32 2.76
N ARG A 68 -8.26 15.84 3.42
CA ARG A 68 -6.89 16.26 3.09
C ARG A 68 -6.43 15.72 1.74
N ILE A 69 -6.85 14.53 1.36
CA ILE A 69 -6.67 14.00 -0.01
C ILE A 69 -7.30 14.94 -1.03
N GLU A 70 -8.56 15.37 -0.81
CA GLU A 70 -9.22 16.34 -1.70
C GLU A 70 -8.48 17.69 -1.74
N LEU A 71 -7.99 18.18 -0.60
CA LEU A 71 -7.18 19.40 -0.53
C LEU A 71 -5.83 19.26 -1.25
N ALA A 72 -5.19 18.09 -1.20
CA ALA A 72 -3.92 17.82 -1.85
C ALA A 72 -4.04 17.73 -3.38
N PHE A 73 -5.02 17.01 -3.89
CA PHE A 73 -5.12 16.63 -5.31
C PHE A 73 -6.26 17.33 -6.06
N GLY A 74 -7.31 17.80 -5.36
CA GLY A 74 -8.49 18.40 -5.97
C GLY A 74 -9.27 17.43 -6.85
N LYS A 75 -10.21 17.97 -7.67
CA LYS A 75 -11.07 17.16 -8.55
C LYS A 75 -10.49 16.93 -9.95
N LYS A 76 -9.48 17.69 -10.34
CA LYS A 76 -8.93 17.64 -11.72
C LYS A 76 -8.39 16.28 -12.15
N PRO A 77 -7.70 15.48 -11.30
CA PRO A 77 -7.25 14.16 -11.69
C PRO A 77 -8.40 13.24 -12.11
N GLN A 78 -9.48 13.24 -11.34
CA GLN A 78 -10.68 12.44 -11.63
C GLN A 78 -11.38 12.91 -12.92
N GLU A 79 -11.52 14.23 -13.12
CA GLU A 79 -12.06 14.82 -14.35
C GLU A 79 -11.20 14.44 -15.57
N PHE A 80 -9.87 14.47 -15.42
CA PHE A 80 -8.95 14.07 -16.50
C PHE A 80 -9.12 12.60 -16.88
N VAL A 81 -9.13 11.68 -15.90
CA VAL A 81 -9.32 10.24 -16.16
C VAL A 81 -10.68 10.00 -16.81
N LYS A 82 -11.77 10.61 -16.29
CA LYS A 82 -13.10 10.50 -16.89
C LYS A 82 -13.12 10.96 -18.35
N ASN A 83 -12.56 12.15 -18.63
CA ASN A 83 -12.47 12.67 -20.00
C ASN A 83 -11.61 11.77 -20.90
N ALA A 84 -10.53 11.17 -20.38
CA ALA A 84 -9.68 10.24 -21.12
C ALA A 84 -10.45 8.97 -21.52
N VAL A 85 -11.26 8.42 -20.60
CA VAL A 85 -12.12 7.27 -20.88
C VAL A 85 -13.17 7.61 -21.96
N GLU A 86 -13.89 8.72 -21.79
CA GLU A 86 -14.91 9.17 -22.77
C GLU A 86 -14.29 9.46 -24.15
N MET A 87 -13.06 9.95 -24.18
CA MET A 87 -12.36 10.25 -25.46
C MET A 87 -12.05 9.00 -26.27
N VAL A 88 -11.87 7.84 -25.65
CA VAL A 88 -11.63 6.58 -26.37
C VAL A 88 -12.80 6.23 -27.28
N ASP A 89 -14.05 6.43 -26.82
CA ASP A 89 -15.27 6.19 -27.60
C ASP A 89 -15.43 7.17 -28.77
N VAL A 90 -14.80 8.35 -28.69
CA VAL A 90 -14.81 9.38 -29.75
C VAL A 90 -13.70 9.16 -30.76
N LEU A 91 -12.59 8.53 -30.34
CA LEU A 91 -11.46 8.21 -31.20
C LEU A 91 -11.67 6.92 -32.03
N LEU A 92 -12.54 6.01 -31.57
CA LEU A 92 -12.70 4.67 -32.15
C LEU A 92 -14.20 4.34 -32.46
N PRO A 93 -14.73 4.64 -33.67
CA PRO A 93 -14.11 5.35 -34.81
C PRO A 93 -14.01 6.87 -34.62
N PRO A 94 -13.05 7.54 -35.29
CA PRO A 94 -12.81 8.97 -35.05
C PRO A 94 -14.03 9.84 -35.42
N LYS A 95 -14.46 10.69 -34.47
CA LYS A 95 -15.57 11.64 -34.62
C LYS A 95 -15.05 13.09 -34.52
N PRO A 96 -14.57 13.71 -35.60
CA PRO A 96 -13.85 14.99 -35.55
C PRO A 96 -14.62 16.13 -34.88
N LYS A 97 -15.95 16.18 -35.05
CA LYS A 97 -16.79 17.22 -34.42
C LYS A 97 -16.85 17.08 -32.89
N GLU A 98 -16.76 15.86 -32.38
CA GLU A 98 -16.79 15.59 -30.93
C GLU A 98 -15.39 15.79 -30.30
N LEU A 99 -14.31 15.55 -31.05
CA LEU A 99 -12.95 15.81 -30.61
C LEU A 99 -12.73 17.26 -30.16
N TRP A 100 -13.47 18.22 -30.74
CA TRP A 100 -13.38 19.62 -30.36
C TRP A 100 -13.74 19.86 -28.88
N LYS A 101 -14.56 19.02 -28.28
CA LYS A 101 -14.90 19.09 -26.85
C LYS A 101 -13.67 18.87 -25.96
N TYR A 102 -12.72 18.07 -26.43
CA TYR A 102 -11.51 17.69 -25.69
C TYR A 102 -10.30 18.56 -26.00
N ARG A 103 -10.47 19.70 -26.74
CA ARG A 103 -9.35 20.60 -27.08
C ARG A 103 -8.59 21.08 -25.85
N GLN A 104 -9.24 21.22 -24.68
CA GLN A 104 -8.59 21.61 -23.45
C GLN A 104 -7.57 20.55 -22.97
N MET A 105 -7.88 19.27 -23.13
CA MET A 105 -6.91 18.19 -22.83
C MET A 105 -5.65 18.29 -23.70
N GLY A 106 -5.81 18.70 -24.98
CA GLY A 106 -4.68 18.96 -25.87
C GLY A 106 -3.78 20.10 -25.34
N PHE A 107 -4.37 21.18 -24.84
CA PHE A 107 -3.61 22.27 -24.20
C PHE A 107 -2.98 21.85 -22.86
N ASP A 108 -3.66 21.01 -22.08
CA ASP A 108 -3.12 20.50 -20.85
C ASP A 108 -1.97 19.51 -21.11
N ALA A 109 -2.02 18.75 -22.22
CA ALA A 109 -0.91 17.89 -22.66
C ALA A 109 0.40 18.68 -22.92
N LEU A 110 0.32 19.95 -23.34
CA LEU A 110 1.51 20.80 -23.52
C LEU A 110 2.18 21.19 -22.19
N LYS A 111 1.47 21.05 -21.08
CA LYS A 111 1.99 21.30 -19.73
C LYS A 111 2.61 20.06 -19.09
N ILE A 112 2.51 18.88 -19.73
CA ILE A 112 3.06 17.62 -19.23
C ILE A 112 4.58 17.61 -19.34
N GLY A 113 5.24 16.98 -18.37
CA GLY A 113 6.66 16.72 -18.34
C GLY A 113 7.44 17.60 -17.35
N THR A 114 8.73 17.71 -17.59
CA THR A 114 9.64 18.47 -16.75
C THR A 114 10.09 19.77 -17.42
N LYS A 115 10.57 20.72 -16.61
CA LYS A 115 11.17 21.97 -17.08
C LYS A 115 12.43 22.26 -16.27
N GLU A 116 13.57 22.36 -16.96
CA GLU A 116 14.81 22.77 -16.31
C GLU A 116 14.79 24.28 -16.01
N VAL A 117 15.16 24.64 -14.77
CA VAL A 117 15.33 26.02 -14.31
C VAL A 117 16.77 26.25 -13.88
N LYS A 118 17.24 27.51 -13.93
CA LYS A 118 18.62 27.85 -13.57
C LYS A 118 18.82 27.99 -12.06
N ASN A 119 17.83 28.53 -11.37
CA ASN A 119 17.83 28.76 -9.93
C ASN A 119 16.65 28.03 -9.31
N ALA A 120 16.87 27.42 -8.16
CA ALA A 120 15.86 26.64 -7.48
C ALA A 120 16.04 26.69 -5.96
N PRO A 121 14.93 26.66 -5.18
CA PRO A 121 14.99 26.68 -3.72
C PRO A 121 15.83 25.53 -3.13
N ILE A 122 15.86 24.37 -3.75
CA ILE A 122 16.64 23.21 -3.29
C ILE A 122 18.16 23.52 -3.25
N LEU A 123 18.65 24.50 -3.99
CA LEU A 123 20.06 24.88 -4.04
C LEU A 123 20.44 25.95 -2.99
N GLU A 124 19.49 26.41 -2.15
CA GLU A 124 19.75 27.45 -1.14
C GLU A 124 20.77 26.99 -0.08
N ARG A 125 20.81 25.71 0.23
CA ARG A 125 21.78 25.07 1.13
C ARG A 125 22.32 23.80 0.50
N PHE A 126 23.63 23.60 0.67
CA PHE A 126 24.34 22.48 0.09
C PHE A 126 25.53 22.09 0.95
N SER A 127 25.67 20.79 1.25
CA SER A 127 26.84 20.21 1.93
C SER A 127 27.36 19.00 1.18
N ARG A 128 28.68 18.95 0.95
CA ARG A 128 29.39 17.76 0.45
C ARG A 128 29.86 16.83 1.57
N GLU A 129 29.66 17.22 2.81
CA GLU A 129 29.88 16.41 4.00
C GLU A 129 28.50 16.06 4.57
N PRO A 130 27.85 15.01 4.07
CA PRO A 130 26.50 14.68 4.49
C PRO A 130 26.49 14.25 5.96
N LYS A 131 25.47 14.72 6.69
CA LYS A 131 25.18 14.36 8.07
C LYS A 131 23.71 13.96 8.19
N LEU A 132 23.41 12.73 7.79
CA LEU A 132 22.04 12.20 7.84
C LEU A 132 21.51 12.10 9.28
N THR A 133 22.38 12.11 10.29
CA THR A 133 22.00 12.14 11.70
C THR A 133 21.41 13.50 12.14
N GLU A 134 21.69 14.60 11.43
CA GLU A 134 21.12 15.93 11.72
C GLU A 134 19.71 16.09 11.10
N ILE A 135 19.30 15.20 10.20
CA ILE A 135 17.97 15.17 9.60
C ILE A 135 17.00 14.43 10.54
N PRO A 136 15.79 14.98 10.82
CA PRO A 136 14.85 14.41 11.78
C PRO A 136 14.10 13.18 11.21
N LEU A 137 14.86 12.15 10.85
CA LEU A 137 14.30 10.87 10.43
C LEU A 137 13.60 10.22 11.62
N LEU A 138 12.49 9.57 11.37
CA LEU A 138 11.69 8.96 12.44
C LEU A 138 12.07 7.48 12.66
N GLN A 139 12.07 7.06 13.91
CA GLN A 139 11.90 5.66 14.27
C GLN A 139 10.44 5.49 14.73
N LEU A 140 9.68 4.63 14.02
CA LEU A 140 8.23 4.55 14.20
C LEU A 140 7.84 3.55 15.28
N TRP A 141 8.56 2.42 15.35
CA TRP A 141 8.30 1.31 16.24
C TRP A 141 9.58 0.93 16.98
N HIS A 142 9.43 0.35 18.17
CA HIS A 142 10.57 0.11 19.06
C HIS A 142 11.54 -0.98 18.56
N GLU A 143 11.05 -1.94 17.76
CA GLU A 143 11.89 -2.96 17.14
C GLU A 143 12.37 -2.57 15.72
N ASP A 144 12.05 -1.38 15.23
CA ASP A 144 12.63 -0.89 13.97
C ASP A 144 14.16 -0.89 14.03
N GLY A 145 14.83 -1.29 12.95
CA GLY A 145 16.28 -1.34 12.84
C GLY A 145 16.99 0.02 12.95
N GLY A 146 16.25 1.10 13.22
CA GLY A 146 16.72 2.46 13.38
C GLY A 146 15.76 3.50 12.84
N HIS A 147 16.29 4.63 12.38
CA HIS A 147 15.52 5.74 11.82
C HIS A 147 15.37 5.58 10.31
N PHE A 148 14.18 5.91 9.79
CA PHE A 148 13.84 5.75 8.39
C PHE A 148 13.37 7.06 7.73
N VAL A 149 13.65 7.19 6.42
CA VAL A 149 12.92 8.11 5.55
C VAL A 149 11.64 7.39 5.11
N THR A 150 10.50 7.92 5.51
CA THR A 150 9.19 7.23 5.35
C THR A 150 8.33 7.80 4.21
N LEU A 151 8.69 8.97 3.66
CA LEU A 151 8.11 9.56 2.44
C LEU A 151 9.18 9.90 1.40
N PRO A 152 10.09 8.98 1.05
CA PRO A 152 11.12 9.22 0.06
C PRO A 152 10.55 9.13 -1.35
N LEU A 153 11.02 10.01 -2.23
CA LEU A 153 10.84 9.94 -3.67
C LEU A 153 12.20 9.64 -4.29
N VAL A 154 12.43 8.38 -4.63
CA VAL A 154 13.71 7.88 -5.13
C VAL A 154 13.73 8.00 -6.65
N TYR A 155 14.59 8.90 -7.14
CA TYR A 155 14.78 9.15 -8.57
C TYR A 155 16.02 8.42 -9.06
N THR A 156 15.86 7.66 -10.12
CA THR A 156 16.92 6.92 -10.81
C THR A 156 16.77 7.04 -12.33
N GLU A 157 17.84 6.82 -13.07
CA GLU A 157 17.82 6.69 -14.53
C GLU A 157 18.46 5.35 -14.94
N SER A 158 17.85 4.65 -15.91
CA SER A 158 18.39 3.42 -16.46
C SER A 158 19.75 3.69 -17.09
N PRO A 159 20.81 2.98 -16.69
CA PRO A 159 22.12 3.12 -17.33
C PRO A 159 22.16 2.59 -18.78
N VAL A 160 21.10 1.89 -19.22
CA VAL A 160 20.97 1.33 -20.56
C VAL A 160 20.11 2.21 -21.46
N SER A 161 18.90 2.57 -21.01
CA SER A 161 17.92 3.29 -21.82
C SER A 161 17.90 4.81 -21.57
N GLY A 162 18.44 5.28 -20.45
CA GLY A 162 18.34 6.68 -20.00
C GLY A 162 16.93 7.08 -19.52
N LYS A 163 15.98 6.15 -19.50
CA LYS A 163 14.64 6.41 -18.97
C LYS A 163 14.71 6.57 -17.45
N HIS A 164 13.89 7.48 -16.92
CA HIS A 164 13.87 7.73 -15.47
C HIS A 164 12.71 7.00 -14.79
N ASN A 165 12.89 6.72 -13.49
CA ASN A 165 11.89 6.22 -12.58
C ASN A 165 11.85 7.10 -11.33
N LEU A 166 10.67 7.32 -10.80
CA LEU A 166 10.44 7.93 -9.49
C LEU A 166 9.58 6.97 -8.66
N GLY A 167 10.18 6.30 -7.68
CA GLY A 167 9.48 5.32 -6.85
C GLY A 167 9.54 5.68 -5.37
N MET A 168 8.63 5.12 -4.59
CA MET A 168 8.64 5.24 -3.12
C MET A 168 9.15 3.92 -2.51
N TYR A 169 10.29 3.99 -1.85
CA TYR A 169 10.95 2.84 -1.21
C TYR A 169 11.49 3.30 0.14
N ARG A 170 11.15 2.62 1.24
CA ARG A 170 11.66 2.99 2.58
C ARG A 170 13.19 2.97 2.60
N ILE A 171 13.76 3.91 3.34
CA ILE A 171 15.20 4.12 3.42
C ILE A 171 15.64 4.07 4.88
N GLN A 172 16.44 3.07 5.25
CA GLN A 172 17.00 2.95 6.60
C GLN A 172 18.33 3.70 6.69
N ARG A 173 18.46 4.65 7.62
CA ARG A 173 19.75 5.28 7.92
C ARG A 173 20.66 4.32 8.68
N TYR A 174 21.88 4.12 8.21
CA TYR A 174 22.91 3.39 8.93
C TYR A 174 23.83 4.34 9.72
N ASP A 175 24.33 5.38 9.05
CA ASP A 175 25.19 6.39 9.62
C ASP A 175 24.98 7.76 8.95
N ASP A 176 25.96 8.69 9.07
CA ASP A 176 25.88 10.03 8.46
C ASP A 176 25.88 10.02 6.93
N THR A 177 26.38 8.96 6.32
CA THR A 177 26.71 8.89 4.90
C THR A 177 26.08 7.73 4.16
N THR A 178 25.52 6.76 4.88
CA THR A 178 25.01 5.54 4.27
C THR A 178 23.60 5.17 4.73
N THR A 179 22.84 4.59 3.80
CA THR A 179 21.49 4.07 4.05
C THR A 179 21.25 2.77 3.30
N GLY A 180 20.33 1.94 3.80
CA GLY A 180 19.75 0.85 3.03
C GLY A 180 18.59 1.37 2.15
N ILE A 181 18.45 0.83 0.94
CA ILE A 181 17.29 1.08 0.08
C ILE A 181 16.51 -0.22 -0.11
N HIS A 182 15.26 -0.24 0.35
CA HIS A 182 14.39 -1.40 0.23
C HIS A 182 13.73 -1.45 -1.17
N TRP A 183 14.50 -1.74 -2.21
CA TRP A 183 13.94 -1.94 -3.54
C TRP A 183 13.15 -3.25 -3.63
N GLN A 184 11.89 -3.12 -3.96
CA GLN A 184 11.02 -4.28 -4.22
C GLN A 184 11.31 -4.88 -5.60
N ILE A 185 11.21 -6.20 -5.70
CA ILE A 185 11.29 -6.94 -6.95
C ILE A 185 10.17 -6.47 -7.89
N GLY A 186 10.49 -6.28 -9.17
CA GLY A 186 9.51 -5.86 -10.18
C GLY A 186 9.19 -4.36 -10.21
N LYS A 187 9.93 -3.52 -9.46
CA LYS A 187 9.79 -2.06 -9.50
C LYS A 187 10.94 -1.40 -10.27
N GLY A 188 10.65 -0.25 -10.91
CA GLY A 188 11.59 0.41 -11.82
C GLY A 188 12.96 0.72 -11.23
N GLY A 189 13.04 1.22 -9.98
CA GLY A 189 14.32 1.46 -9.30
C GLY A 189 15.15 0.20 -9.11
N GLY A 190 14.51 -0.94 -8.81
CA GLY A 190 15.16 -2.24 -8.70
C GLY A 190 15.69 -2.73 -10.05
N PHE A 191 14.96 -2.50 -11.15
CA PHE A 191 15.44 -2.82 -12.50
C PHE A 191 16.65 -1.99 -12.90
N HIS A 192 16.65 -0.67 -12.66
CA HIS A 192 17.80 0.19 -12.93
C HIS A 192 19.05 -0.25 -12.14
N HIS A 193 18.86 -0.64 -10.88
CA HIS A 193 19.96 -1.19 -10.07
C HIS A 193 20.49 -2.52 -10.64
N PHE A 194 19.60 -3.42 -11.04
CA PHE A 194 20.01 -4.68 -11.68
C PHE A 194 20.78 -4.47 -12.98
N GLU A 195 20.38 -3.52 -13.83
CA GLU A 195 21.10 -3.13 -15.03
C GLU A 195 22.49 -2.57 -14.70
N ALA A 196 22.59 -1.70 -13.68
CA ALA A 196 23.85 -1.13 -13.22
C ALA A 196 24.79 -2.20 -12.67
N GLU A 197 24.28 -3.17 -11.90
CA GLU A 197 25.06 -4.32 -11.41
C GLU A 197 25.60 -5.17 -12.55
N LYS A 198 24.79 -5.47 -13.57
CA LYS A 198 25.27 -6.19 -14.78
C LYS A 198 26.38 -5.46 -15.52
N LEU A 199 26.36 -4.14 -15.51
CA LEU A 199 27.40 -3.31 -16.09
C LEU A 199 28.60 -3.10 -15.13
N ASN A 200 28.52 -3.60 -13.92
CA ASN A 200 29.48 -3.38 -12.83
C ASN A 200 29.78 -1.88 -12.61
N LYS A 201 28.72 -1.06 -12.59
CA LYS A 201 28.79 0.40 -12.42
C LYS A 201 27.92 0.82 -11.23
N PRO A 202 28.30 1.88 -10.50
CA PRO A 202 27.40 2.46 -9.52
C PRO A 202 26.17 3.06 -10.21
N LEU A 203 25.00 2.92 -9.59
CA LEU A 203 23.78 3.60 -10.01
C LEU A 203 23.69 4.96 -9.31
N PRO A 204 23.69 6.09 -10.02
CA PRO A 204 23.37 7.38 -9.44
C PRO A 204 21.93 7.40 -8.92
N VAL A 205 21.71 8.00 -7.74
CA VAL A 205 20.40 8.07 -7.08
C VAL A 205 20.22 9.42 -6.41
N ASN A 206 19.03 10.01 -6.55
CA ASN A 206 18.59 11.13 -5.73
C ASN A 206 17.38 10.69 -4.88
N ILE A 207 17.51 10.79 -3.56
CA ILE A 207 16.40 10.58 -2.63
C ILE A 207 15.84 11.96 -2.32
N THR A 208 14.67 12.26 -2.88
CA THR A 208 13.96 13.54 -2.72
C THR A 208 12.95 13.42 -1.59
N VAL A 209 12.91 14.40 -0.69
CA VAL A 209 11.93 14.49 0.40
C VAL A 209 11.20 15.83 0.29
N GLY A 210 9.87 15.78 0.25
CA GLY A 210 9.03 16.92 -0.05
C GLY A 210 8.89 17.17 -1.57
N GLY A 211 8.32 18.32 -1.93
CA GLY A 211 7.96 18.65 -3.30
C GLY A 211 6.44 18.78 -3.47
N ALA A 212 5.95 18.67 -4.70
CA ALA A 212 4.51 18.70 -4.95
C ALA A 212 3.84 17.40 -4.45
N PRO A 213 2.68 17.46 -3.74
CA PRO A 213 1.94 16.26 -3.33
C PRO A 213 1.65 15.30 -4.49
N ALA A 214 1.44 15.81 -5.70
CA ALA A 214 1.25 15.04 -6.92
C ALA A 214 2.39 14.04 -7.21
N MET A 215 3.61 14.31 -6.76
CA MET A 215 4.75 13.41 -6.94
C MET A 215 4.64 12.16 -6.08
N ILE A 216 4.05 12.27 -4.87
CA ILE A 216 3.80 11.13 -3.98
C ILE A 216 2.82 10.17 -4.66
N LEU A 217 1.70 10.69 -5.15
CA LEU A 217 0.70 9.88 -5.85
C LEU A 217 1.26 9.25 -7.13
N ALA A 218 2.07 9.99 -7.89
CA ALA A 218 2.67 9.48 -9.12
C ALA A 218 3.70 8.36 -8.85
N ALA A 219 4.48 8.47 -7.77
CA ALA A 219 5.52 7.50 -7.41
C ALA A 219 4.97 6.13 -6.98
N ILE A 220 3.71 6.07 -6.52
CA ILE A 220 3.04 4.83 -6.13
C ILE A 220 2.06 4.31 -7.19
N ALA A 221 1.74 5.12 -8.21
CA ALA A 221 0.78 4.73 -9.24
C ALA A 221 1.29 3.51 -10.03
N PRO A 222 0.41 2.53 -10.33
CA PRO A 222 0.76 1.34 -11.12
C PRO A 222 0.83 1.69 -12.62
N LEU A 223 1.80 2.52 -12.99
CA LEU A 223 1.99 2.90 -14.38
C LEU A 223 2.55 1.74 -15.20
N PRO A 224 2.20 1.65 -16.49
CA PRO A 224 2.88 0.74 -17.41
C PRO A 224 4.38 0.98 -17.41
N GLU A 225 5.15 -0.09 -17.65
CA GLU A 225 6.59 0.00 -17.81
C GLU A 225 6.95 1.05 -18.87
N ASP A 226 7.95 1.85 -18.59
CA ASP A 226 8.39 2.96 -19.47
C ASP A 226 7.53 4.24 -19.48
N VAL A 227 6.45 4.34 -18.74
CA VAL A 227 5.72 5.60 -18.54
C VAL A 227 6.31 6.36 -17.34
N PRO A 228 6.99 7.51 -17.58
CA PRO A 228 7.66 8.20 -16.49
C PRO A 228 6.69 8.80 -15.46
N GLU A 229 6.91 8.54 -14.18
CA GLU A 229 6.08 9.03 -13.07
C GLU A 229 6.02 10.56 -13.02
N LEU A 230 7.09 11.27 -13.40
CA LEU A 230 7.10 12.74 -13.47
C LEU A 230 6.14 13.28 -14.54
N MET A 231 5.78 12.50 -15.57
CA MET A 231 4.71 12.89 -16.50
C MET A 231 3.36 12.89 -15.79
N LEU A 232 3.05 11.82 -15.06
CA LEU A 232 1.82 11.75 -14.26
C LEU A 232 1.81 12.84 -13.19
N ALA A 233 2.91 13.03 -12.46
CA ALA A 233 3.02 14.08 -11.45
C ALA A 233 2.72 15.47 -12.04
N SER A 234 3.26 15.78 -13.24
CA SER A 234 3.02 17.06 -13.91
C SER A 234 1.57 17.24 -14.35
N LEU A 235 0.93 16.17 -14.81
CA LEU A 235 -0.48 16.15 -15.16
C LEU A 235 -1.35 16.43 -13.92
N LEU A 236 -1.09 15.69 -12.83
CA LEU A 236 -1.79 15.85 -11.56
C LEU A 236 -1.56 17.23 -10.94
N ALA A 237 -0.36 17.79 -11.04
CA ALA A 237 -0.01 19.13 -10.60
C ALA A 237 -0.56 20.23 -11.52
N ASN A 238 -1.08 19.90 -12.71
CA ASN A 238 -1.49 20.82 -13.76
C ASN A 238 -0.37 21.80 -14.18
N GLY A 239 0.85 21.31 -14.25
CA GLY A 239 2.02 22.10 -14.62
C GLY A 239 3.30 21.28 -14.64
N LYS A 240 4.30 21.73 -15.40
CA LYS A 240 5.60 21.05 -15.49
C LYS A 240 6.29 20.97 -14.14
N ILE A 241 6.83 19.80 -13.81
CA ILE A 241 7.69 19.63 -12.64
C ILE A 241 9.03 20.31 -12.93
N GLU A 242 9.38 21.31 -12.14
CA GLU A 242 10.64 22.03 -12.30
C GLU A 242 11.80 21.19 -11.74
N THR A 243 12.86 21.10 -12.56
CA THR A 243 14.13 20.44 -12.20
C THR A 243 15.28 21.40 -12.35
N VAL A 244 16.36 21.16 -11.63
CA VAL A 244 17.58 21.96 -11.74
C VAL A 244 18.80 21.05 -11.89
N LYS A 245 19.82 21.53 -12.55
CA LYS A 245 21.09 20.79 -12.73
C LYS A 245 21.72 20.51 -11.37
N ASN A 246 22.13 19.27 -11.15
CA ASN A 246 22.85 18.88 -9.96
C ASN A 246 24.29 19.44 -10.00
N PRO A 247 24.77 20.12 -8.97
CA PRO A 247 26.17 20.55 -8.85
C PRO A 247 27.18 19.39 -8.69
N LEU A 248 26.70 18.17 -8.37
CA LEU A 248 27.53 16.97 -8.39
C LEU A 248 27.66 16.44 -9.84
N GLU A 249 28.72 15.72 -10.10
CA GLU A 249 28.99 15.14 -11.42
C GLU A 249 28.19 13.85 -11.72
N ASN A 250 27.25 13.47 -10.86
CA ASN A 250 26.45 12.24 -11.03
C ASN A 250 25.41 12.31 -12.16
N GLY A 251 25.22 13.49 -12.78
CA GLY A 251 24.35 13.68 -13.93
C GLY A 251 22.86 13.79 -13.64
N LEU A 252 22.36 13.30 -12.50
CA LEU A 252 20.93 13.31 -12.19
C LEU A 252 20.44 14.72 -11.80
N ARG A 253 19.29 15.12 -12.35
CA ARG A 253 18.64 16.39 -12.01
C ARG A 253 18.03 16.35 -10.61
N LEU A 254 18.02 17.51 -9.92
CA LEU A 254 17.32 17.67 -8.66
C LEU A 254 15.91 18.21 -8.91
N ILE A 255 14.95 17.82 -8.09
CA ILE A 255 13.61 18.43 -8.05
C ILE A 255 13.74 19.83 -7.44
N ALA A 256 13.41 20.87 -8.23
CA ALA A 256 13.65 22.26 -7.87
C ALA A 256 12.92 22.71 -6.59
N GLU A 257 11.71 22.19 -6.38
CA GLU A 257 10.80 22.57 -5.30
C GLU A 257 10.80 21.58 -4.12
N ALA A 258 11.76 20.66 -4.06
CA ALA A 258 11.93 19.74 -2.93
C ALA A 258 12.32 20.48 -1.64
N GLU A 259 12.05 19.91 -0.48
CA GLU A 259 12.55 20.40 0.81
C GLU A 259 13.98 19.88 1.05
N PHE A 260 14.22 18.58 0.77
CA PHE A 260 15.55 17.95 0.84
C PHE A 260 15.80 17.08 -0.39
N VAL A 261 17.06 16.95 -0.78
CA VAL A 261 17.55 15.91 -1.69
C VAL A 261 18.87 15.35 -1.15
N PHE A 262 18.88 14.04 -0.90
CA PHE A 262 20.09 13.27 -0.62
C PHE A 262 20.58 12.73 -1.95
N SER A 263 21.71 13.23 -2.43
CA SER A 263 22.27 12.88 -3.73
C SER A 263 23.50 12.01 -3.56
N GLY A 264 23.57 10.92 -4.31
CA GLY A 264 24.66 9.96 -4.19
C GLY A 264 24.54 8.83 -5.20
N GLU A 265 24.99 7.65 -4.81
CA GLU A 265 25.04 6.46 -5.67
C GLU A 265 24.84 5.17 -4.88
N VAL A 266 24.44 4.12 -5.57
CA VAL A 266 24.42 2.74 -5.05
C VAL A 266 25.49 1.94 -5.78
N PRO A 267 26.60 1.58 -5.11
CA PRO A 267 27.64 0.73 -5.68
C PRO A 267 27.10 -0.66 -6.02
N PRO A 268 27.59 -1.30 -7.10
CA PRO A 268 27.20 -2.66 -7.44
C PRO A 268 27.64 -3.65 -6.36
N HIS A 269 26.84 -4.67 -6.11
CA HIS A 269 27.12 -5.83 -5.25
C HIS A 269 27.38 -5.50 -3.76
N ILE A 270 27.20 -4.26 -3.31
CA ILE A 270 27.31 -3.90 -1.90
C ILE A 270 25.94 -3.94 -1.25
N ARG A 271 25.80 -4.78 -0.22
CA ARG A 271 24.58 -4.95 0.56
C ARG A 271 24.88 -4.95 2.05
N GLN A 272 23.89 -4.55 2.83
CA GLN A 272 23.91 -4.63 4.30
C GLN A 272 22.51 -5.02 4.81
N PRO A 273 22.42 -5.60 6.02
CA PRO A 273 21.15 -5.90 6.66
C PRO A 273 20.27 -4.63 6.79
N GLU A 274 19.03 -4.70 6.29
CA GLU A 274 18.00 -3.68 6.39
C GLU A 274 16.80 -4.24 7.14
N GLY A 275 16.20 -3.42 7.99
CA GLY A 275 15.10 -3.81 8.86
C GLY A 275 15.55 -4.20 10.27
N PRO A 276 14.62 -4.69 11.14
CA PRO A 276 13.19 -4.76 10.89
C PRO A 276 12.57 -3.37 10.65
N PHE A 277 11.37 -3.34 10.08
CA PHE A 277 10.58 -2.13 9.93
C PHE A 277 9.10 -2.48 10.13
N GLY A 278 8.41 -1.73 10.98
CA GLY A 278 6.97 -1.87 11.16
C GLY A 278 6.26 -1.37 9.90
N ASP A 279 5.74 -2.30 9.09
CA ASP A 279 5.25 -2.02 7.75
C ASP A 279 3.72 -1.97 7.66
N HIS A 280 3.18 -1.57 6.51
CA HIS A 280 1.76 -1.29 6.27
C HIS A 280 0.83 -2.51 6.42
N TYR A 281 1.38 -3.72 6.45
CA TYR A 281 0.64 -4.92 6.85
C TYR A 281 0.33 -4.99 8.36
N GLY A 282 0.94 -4.11 9.17
CA GLY A 282 0.77 -4.12 10.63
C GLY A 282 1.69 -5.09 11.37
N TYR A 283 2.71 -5.60 10.70
CA TYR A 283 3.74 -6.49 11.24
C TYR A 283 5.13 -5.95 10.92
N TYR A 284 6.13 -6.39 11.67
CA TYR A 284 7.51 -6.09 11.33
C TYR A 284 7.93 -6.84 10.07
N SER A 285 8.69 -6.20 9.20
CA SER A 285 9.41 -6.92 8.15
C SER A 285 10.57 -7.72 8.76
N LEU A 286 10.96 -8.79 8.08
CA LEU A 286 12.20 -9.51 8.44
C LEU A 286 13.43 -8.71 7.99
N VAL A 287 14.58 -9.00 8.60
CA VAL A 287 15.88 -8.43 8.23
C VAL A 287 16.42 -9.15 6.99
N HIS A 288 16.80 -8.41 5.98
CA HIS A 288 17.42 -8.94 4.76
C HIS A 288 18.51 -8.01 4.25
N ASP A 289 19.43 -8.55 3.45
CA ASP A 289 20.49 -7.78 2.82
C ASP A 289 19.96 -6.96 1.63
N TYR A 290 19.99 -5.64 1.76
CA TYR A 290 19.59 -4.70 0.73
C TYR A 290 20.76 -3.83 0.24
N PRO A 291 20.67 -3.27 -0.98
CA PRO A 291 21.67 -2.37 -1.53
C PRO A 291 21.91 -1.14 -0.64
N VAL A 292 23.17 -0.72 -0.57
CA VAL A 292 23.61 0.42 0.24
C VAL A 292 23.71 1.66 -0.64
N PHE A 293 22.95 2.68 -0.31
CA PHE A 293 23.12 4.02 -0.89
C PHE A 293 24.21 4.78 -0.13
N GLN A 294 25.14 5.36 -0.88
CA GLN A 294 26.20 6.22 -0.38
C GLN A 294 25.83 7.67 -0.69
N CYS A 295 25.43 8.42 0.32
CA CYS A 295 25.15 9.85 0.23
C CYS A 295 26.44 10.63 -0.02
N LYS A 296 26.49 11.44 -1.06
CA LYS A 296 27.65 12.29 -1.42
C LYS A 296 27.41 13.75 -1.09
N ALA A 297 26.13 14.15 -1.04
CA ALA A 297 25.75 15.51 -0.67
C ALA A 297 24.29 15.56 -0.21
N ILE A 298 24.03 16.54 0.66
CA ILE A 298 22.67 16.94 1.08
C ILE A 298 22.40 18.33 0.54
N PHE A 299 21.28 18.47 -0.17
CA PHE A 299 20.70 19.72 -0.59
C PHE A 299 19.42 19.96 0.21
N HIS A 300 19.17 21.20 0.62
CA HIS A 300 17.90 21.53 1.26
C HIS A 300 17.57 23.04 1.12
N ARG A 301 16.29 23.34 1.24
CA ARG A 301 15.82 24.72 1.30
C ARG A 301 16.33 25.40 2.58
N LYS A 302 16.43 26.72 2.54
CA LYS A 302 16.47 27.49 3.77
C LYS A 302 15.17 27.22 4.56
N ASP A 303 15.29 27.04 5.86
CA ASP A 303 14.17 26.73 6.76
C ASP A 303 13.33 25.51 6.25
N ALA A 304 14.01 24.45 5.83
CA ALA A 304 13.39 23.25 5.28
C ALA A 304 12.46 22.56 6.29
N ILE A 305 11.32 22.05 5.80
CA ILE A 305 10.35 21.27 6.59
C ILE A 305 10.47 19.81 6.16
N TYR A 306 10.65 18.91 7.12
CA TYR A 306 10.78 17.48 6.85
C TYR A 306 9.41 16.79 6.87
N PRO A 307 8.85 16.38 5.73
CA PRO A 307 7.63 15.56 5.71
C PRO A 307 7.96 14.11 6.00
N ALA A 308 7.17 13.52 6.90
CA ALA A 308 7.22 12.10 7.23
C ALA A 308 5.83 11.52 7.34
N THR A 309 5.71 10.21 7.22
CA THR A 309 4.49 9.47 7.54
C THR A 309 4.79 8.37 8.56
N VAL A 310 3.78 7.95 9.28
CA VAL A 310 3.83 6.76 10.12
C VAL A 310 3.23 5.60 9.31
N VAL A 311 3.95 4.50 9.29
CA VAL A 311 3.53 3.26 8.62
C VAL A 311 3.25 2.21 9.69
N GLY A 312 2.28 1.34 9.45
CA GLY A 312 1.92 0.31 10.42
C GLY A 312 0.53 -0.27 10.16
N LYS A 313 -0.08 -0.77 11.22
CA LYS A 313 -1.42 -1.35 11.13
C LYS A 313 -2.41 -0.35 10.52
N PRO A 314 -3.23 -0.76 9.54
CA PRO A 314 -4.25 0.11 8.95
C PRO A 314 -5.25 0.63 10.01
N ARG A 315 -5.72 1.91 9.91
CA ARG A 315 -5.56 2.81 8.76
C ARG A 315 -4.52 3.89 9.07
N GLN A 316 -3.49 4.02 8.23
CA GLN A 316 -2.54 5.12 8.25
C GLN A 316 -2.68 5.97 6.97
N GLU A 317 -1.79 6.92 6.72
CA GLU A 317 -1.91 7.82 5.54
C GLU A 317 -1.88 7.08 4.21
N ASP A 318 -1.10 6.03 4.09
CA ASP A 318 -0.99 5.15 2.92
C ASP A 318 -2.34 4.53 2.53
N PHE A 319 -3.17 4.21 3.52
CA PHE A 319 -4.54 3.73 3.30
C PHE A 319 -5.38 4.76 2.51
N PHE A 320 -5.40 6.01 2.94
CA PHE A 320 -6.18 7.06 2.28
C PHE A 320 -5.64 7.41 0.88
N ILE A 321 -4.31 7.38 0.71
CA ILE A 321 -3.67 7.60 -0.60
C ILE A 321 -4.00 6.44 -1.54
N GLY A 322 -3.94 5.20 -1.04
CA GLY A 322 -4.25 3.99 -1.80
C GLY A 322 -5.71 3.94 -2.25
N ASP A 323 -6.65 4.26 -1.37
CA ASP A 323 -8.07 4.34 -1.68
C ASP A 323 -8.35 5.39 -2.77
N TYR A 324 -7.77 6.58 -2.62
CA TYR A 324 -7.91 7.62 -3.64
C TYR A 324 -7.33 7.18 -5.00
N LEU A 325 -6.19 6.50 -5.01
CA LEU A 325 -5.59 6.00 -6.23
C LEU A 325 -6.48 4.96 -6.93
N GLN A 326 -7.10 4.05 -6.18
CA GLN A 326 -8.06 3.09 -6.70
C GLN A 326 -9.28 3.78 -7.31
N GLU A 327 -9.86 4.76 -6.62
CA GLU A 327 -10.98 5.57 -7.14
C GLU A 327 -10.61 6.31 -8.42
N LEU A 328 -9.42 6.86 -8.47
CA LEU A 328 -8.91 7.57 -9.63
C LEU A 328 -8.74 6.66 -10.85
N LEU A 329 -8.25 5.44 -10.65
CA LEU A 329 -7.91 4.51 -11.72
C LEU A 329 -9.06 3.56 -12.10
N SER A 330 -10.04 3.35 -11.23
CA SER A 330 -11.18 2.44 -11.47
C SER A 330 -11.87 2.66 -12.84
N PRO A 331 -12.12 3.90 -13.33
CA PRO A 331 -12.73 4.11 -14.63
C PRO A 331 -11.91 3.59 -15.82
N LEU A 332 -10.60 3.34 -15.64
CA LEU A 332 -9.74 2.81 -16.68
C LEU A 332 -9.82 1.28 -16.84
N PHE A 333 -10.27 0.55 -15.81
CA PHE A 333 -10.31 -0.92 -15.86
C PHE A 333 -11.06 -1.47 -17.06
N PRO A 334 -12.28 -0.99 -17.42
CA PRO A 334 -12.98 -1.50 -18.60
C PRO A 334 -12.24 -1.29 -19.94
N LEU A 335 -11.32 -0.32 -20.02
CA LEU A 335 -10.52 -0.09 -21.22
C LEU A 335 -9.40 -1.13 -21.37
N VAL A 336 -8.78 -1.52 -20.27
CA VAL A 336 -7.67 -2.48 -20.23
C VAL A 336 -8.20 -3.92 -20.11
N MET A 337 -9.26 -4.11 -19.30
CA MET A 337 -9.87 -5.38 -19.00
C MET A 337 -11.40 -5.31 -19.27
N PRO A 338 -11.88 -5.47 -20.52
CA PRO A 338 -13.28 -5.20 -20.90
C PRO A 338 -14.36 -6.02 -20.16
N ALA A 339 -13.98 -7.16 -19.57
CA ALA A 339 -14.88 -7.97 -18.75
C ALA A 339 -14.98 -7.47 -17.29
N VAL A 340 -14.05 -6.63 -16.83
CA VAL A 340 -14.03 -6.07 -15.46
C VAL A 340 -14.80 -4.76 -15.47
N LYS A 341 -15.84 -4.66 -14.65
CA LYS A 341 -16.67 -3.44 -14.49
C LYS A 341 -16.16 -2.56 -13.36
N ASP A 342 -15.74 -3.19 -12.26
CA ASP A 342 -15.22 -2.55 -11.08
C ASP A 342 -14.24 -3.48 -10.35
N LEU A 343 -13.30 -2.93 -9.60
CA LEU A 343 -12.31 -3.69 -8.83
C LEU A 343 -11.91 -2.87 -7.61
N TRP A 344 -11.82 -3.55 -6.47
CA TRP A 344 -11.38 -2.98 -5.21
C TRP A 344 -10.40 -3.90 -4.49
N SER A 345 -9.22 -3.39 -4.17
CA SER A 345 -8.23 -4.05 -3.30
C SER A 345 -8.35 -3.48 -1.89
N TYR A 346 -8.52 -4.35 -0.90
CA TYR A 346 -8.81 -3.91 0.47
C TYR A 346 -7.55 -3.42 1.19
N GLY A 347 -7.52 -2.14 1.52
CA GLY A 347 -6.39 -1.49 2.21
C GLY A 347 -6.11 -2.10 3.58
N GLU A 348 -7.13 -2.58 4.28
CA GLU A 348 -7.02 -3.28 5.56
C GLU A 348 -6.14 -4.54 5.45
N THR A 349 -6.03 -5.11 4.27
CA THR A 349 -5.24 -6.33 4.02
C THR A 349 -3.90 -6.05 3.32
N GLY A 350 -3.42 -4.80 3.38
CA GLY A 350 -2.20 -4.37 2.69
C GLY A 350 -2.35 -4.28 1.16
N PHE A 351 -3.57 -4.10 0.65
CA PHE A 351 -3.95 -4.00 -0.77
C PHE A 351 -3.72 -5.27 -1.60
N HIS A 352 -2.73 -6.09 -1.28
CA HIS A 352 -2.39 -7.25 -2.08
C HIS A 352 -2.95 -8.58 -1.56
N SER A 353 -3.37 -8.66 -0.28
CA SER A 353 -3.86 -9.95 0.24
C SER A 353 -5.29 -10.27 -0.18
N LEU A 354 -6.13 -9.26 -0.47
CA LEU A 354 -7.52 -9.46 -0.89
C LEU A 354 -7.96 -8.42 -1.90
N ALA A 355 -8.63 -8.87 -2.95
CA ALA A 355 -9.36 -8.01 -3.88
C ALA A 355 -10.72 -8.61 -4.24
N ALA A 356 -11.69 -7.74 -4.56
CA ALA A 356 -12.96 -8.12 -5.14
C ALA A 356 -13.17 -7.41 -6.49
N ALA A 357 -13.84 -8.07 -7.44
CA ALA A 357 -14.16 -7.46 -8.72
C ALA A 357 -15.59 -7.78 -9.16
N VAL A 358 -16.24 -6.76 -9.74
CA VAL A 358 -17.48 -6.93 -10.49
C VAL A 358 -17.12 -7.23 -11.93
N VAL A 359 -17.50 -8.40 -12.42
CA VAL A 359 -17.17 -8.87 -13.77
C VAL A 359 -18.41 -9.12 -14.62
N LYS A 360 -18.25 -9.25 -15.92
CA LYS A 360 -19.29 -9.71 -16.84
C LYS A 360 -19.33 -11.22 -16.86
N GLU A 361 -20.54 -11.81 -16.96
CA GLU A 361 -20.76 -13.24 -17.18
C GLU A 361 -21.80 -13.38 -18.32
N ARG A 362 -21.40 -13.03 -19.54
CA ARG A 362 -22.26 -13.06 -20.75
C ARG A 362 -22.34 -14.45 -21.35
N TYR A 363 -21.36 -15.29 -21.05
CA TYR A 363 -21.27 -16.70 -21.40
C TYR A 363 -20.59 -17.45 -20.25
N SER A 364 -20.83 -18.76 -20.20
CA SER A 364 -20.34 -19.60 -19.10
C SER A 364 -18.82 -19.45 -18.91
N ARG A 365 -18.40 -19.18 -17.67
CA ARG A 365 -17.00 -19.04 -17.24
C ARG A 365 -16.25 -17.79 -17.78
N GLU A 366 -16.96 -16.77 -18.28
CA GLU A 366 -16.32 -15.48 -18.62
C GLU A 366 -15.68 -14.83 -17.37
N ALA A 367 -16.35 -14.92 -16.20
CA ALA A 367 -15.82 -14.44 -14.92
C ALA A 367 -14.48 -15.08 -14.58
N LEU A 368 -14.30 -16.38 -14.83
CA LEU A 368 -13.02 -17.07 -14.60
C LEU A 368 -11.92 -16.51 -15.51
N GLY A 369 -12.22 -16.25 -16.78
CA GLY A 369 -11.29 -15.60 -17.70
C GLY A 369 -10.90 -14.19 -17.25
N ALA A 370 -11.86 -13.41 -16.73
CA ALA A 370 -11.60 -12.10 -16.14
C ALA A 370 -10.68 -12.20 -14.91
N GLY A 371 -10.90 -13.19 -14.04
CA GLY A 371 -10.08 -13.46 -12.86
C GLY A 371 -8.61 -13.77 -13.23
N PHE A 372 -8.36 -14.59 -14.23
CA PHE A 372 -7.00 -14.84 -14.73
C PHE A 372 -6.35 -13.57 -15.29
N ARG A 373 -7.12 -12.71 -15.97
CA ARG A 373 -6.63 -11.43 -16.45
C ARG A 373 -6.21 -10.53 -15.29
N ILE A 374 -7.03 -10.41 -14.25
CA ILE A 374 -6.73 -9.63 -13.04
C ILE A 374 -5.45 -10.16 -12.39
N LEU A 375 -5.35 -11.47 -12.13
CA LEU A 375 -4.19 -12.08 -11.48
C LEU A 375 -2.91 -12.08 -12.33
N GLY A 376 -2.99 -11.69 -13.60
CA GLY A 376 -1.85 -11.52 -14.51
C GLY A 376 -1.50 -10.06 -14.82
N GLU A 377 -2.22 -9.07 -14.30
CA GLU A 377 -2.08 -7.66 -14.69
C GLU A 377 -1.29 -6.85 -13.68
N GLY A 378 -0.06 -6.44 -14.02
CA GLY A 378 0.75 -5.49 -13.25
C GLY A 378 0.81 -5.80 -11.75
N GLN A 379 0.51 -4.82 -10.89
CA GLN A 379 0.51 -5.00 -9.42
C GLN A 379 -0.62 -5.91 -8.92
N LEU A 380 -1.72 -6.05 -9.66
CA LEU A 380 -2.80 -6.98 -9.32
C LEU A 380 -2.32 -8.44 -9.36
N SER A 381 -1.21 -8.72 -10.04
CA SER A 381 -0.55 -10.02 -10.02
C SER A 381 -0.05 -10.43 -8.63
N LEU A 382 0.06 -9.51 -7.69
CA LEU A 382 0.39 -9.80 -6.28
C LEU A 382 -0.83 -10.21 -5.45
N THR A 383 -2.06 -10.04 -5.96
CA THR A 383 -3.28 -10.40 -5.23
C THR A 383 -3.24 -11.88 -4.81
N LYS A 384 -3.39 -12.12 -3.49
CA LYS A 384 -3.39 -13.46 -2.90
C LYS A 384 -4.75 -14.14 -2.98
N PHE A 385 -5.82 -13.40 -2.70
CA PHE A 385 -7.19 -13.91 -2.74
C PHE A 385 -8.07 -12.97 -3.56
N LEU A 386 -8.67 -13.50 -4.64
CA LEU A 386 -9.53 -12.74 -5.54
C LEU A 386 -10.98 -13.23 -5.45
N MET A 387 -11.91 -12.34 -5.17
CA MET A 387 -13.35 -12.60 -5.20
C MET A 387 -13.99 -11.99 -6.43
N LEU A 388 -14.81 -12.76 -7.13
CA LEU A 388 -15.53 -12.34 -8.34
C LEU A 388 -17.03 -12.37 -8.14
N THR A 389 -17.71 -11.29 -8.53
CA THR A 389 -19.17 -11.15 -8.55
C THR A 389 -19.63 -10.57 -9.88
N ASP A 390 -20.83 -10.87 -10.33
CA ASP A 390 -21.42 -10.31 -11.54
C ASP A 390 -22.40 -9.15 -11.27
N LYS A 391 -22.77 -8.96 -10.00
CA LYS A 391 -23.70 -7.91 -9.58
C LYS A 391 -22.97 -6.61 -9.26
N PRO A 392 -23.34 -5.48 -9.91
CA PRO A 392 -22.87 -4.17 -9.49
C PRO A 392 -23.30 -3.85 -8.05
N GLN A 393 -22.32 -3.57 -7.19
CA GLN A 393 -22.52 -3.23 -5.78
C GLN A 393 -21.30 -2.46 -5.27
N ASP A 394 -21.41 -1.82 -4.11
CA ASP A 394 -20.26 -1.18 -3.47
C ASP A 394 -19.31 -2.25 -2.94
N LEU A 395 -18.15 -2.38 -3.60
CA LEU A 395 -17.13 -3.36 -3.21
C LEU A 395 -16.46 -3.04 -1.86
N ARG A 396 -16.64 -1.82 -1.33
CA ARG A 396 -16.14 -1.43 0.00
C ARG A 396 -16.98 -2.03 1.14
N ASP A 397 -18.25 -2.30 0.88
CA ASP A 397 -19.11 -3.02 1.84
C ASP A 397 -18.81 -4.53 1.78
N PHE A 398 -17.66 -4.90 2.38
CA PHE A 398 -17.17 -6.26 2.36
C PHE A 398 -18.19 -7.30 2.85
N PRO A 399 -18.91 -7.13 3.98
CA PRO A 399 -19.88 -8.12 4.42
C PRO A 399 -20.96 -8.40 3.36
N THR A 400 -21.50 -7.36 2.74
CA THR A 400 -22.53 -7.51 1.67
C THR A 400 -21.98 -8.21 0.44
N VAL A 401 -20.77 -7.86 -0.02
CA VAL A 401 -20.09 -8.53 -1.14
C VAL A 401 -19.84 -10.00 -0.83
N PHE A 402 -19.37 -10.28 0.38
CA PHE A 402 -19.01 -11.63 0.80
C PHE A 402 -20.24 -12.54 0.92
N GLU A 403 -21.33 -12.04 1.54
CA GLU A 403 -22.62 -12.77 1.60
C GLU A 403 -23.14 -13.08 0.18
N TYR A 404 -23.11 -12.10 -0.73
CA TYR A 404 -23.55 -12.30 -2.12
C TYR A 404 -22.80 -13.45 -2.79
N ILE A 405 -21.48 -13.53 -2.59
CA ILE A 405 -20.62 -14.58 -3.14
C ILE A 405 -20.93 -15.92 -2.47
N LEU A 406 -21.04 -15.97 -1.14
CA LEU A 406 -21.32 -17.20 -0.39
C LEU A 406 -22.70 -17.81 -0.70
N GLU A 407 -23.67 -16.98 -1.08
CA GLU A 407 -24.99 -17.47 -1.56
C GLU A 407 -24.90 -18.22 -2.89
N ARG A 408 -23.85 -18.00 -3.69
CA ARG A 408 -23.76 -18.44 -5.10
C ARG A 408 -22.65 -19.42 -5.39
N VAL A 409 -21.56 -19.38 -4.64
CA VAL A 409 -20.40 -20.24 -4.87
C VAL A 409 -20.75 -21.73 -4.78
N ASP A 410 -20.26 -22.54 -5.71
CA ASP A 410 -20.19 -23.98 -5.60
C ASP A 410 -18.74 -24.37 -5.30
N TRP A 411 -18.52 -24.87 -4.10
CA TRP A 411 -17.17 -25.21 -3.64
C TRP A 411 -16.51 -26.33 -4.46
N ALA A 412 -17.32 -27.11 -5.17
CA ALA A 412 -16.82 -28.16 -6.04
C ALA A 412 -16.29 -27.63 -7.38
N SER A 413 -16.68 -26.42 -7.80
CA SER A 413 -16.37 -25.93 -9.15
C SER A 413 -15.98 -24.47 -9.25
N ASP A 414 -16.27 -23.64 -8.23
CA ASP A 414 -16.15 -22.17 -8.30
C ASP A 414 -15.06 -21.62 -7.37
N PHE A 415 -14.29 -22.53 -6.72
CA PHE A 415 -13.16 -22.17 -5.88
C PHE A 415 -11.87 -22.80 -6.41
N PHE A 416 -10.86 -21.95 -6.63
CA PHE A 416 -9.58 -22.31 -7.24
C PHE A 416 -8.43 -21.92 -6.34
N VAL A 417 -7.47 -22.84 -6.13
CA VAL A 417 -6.23 -22.58 -5.40
C VAL A 417 -5.06 -22.90 -6.31
N PHE A 418 -4.13 -21.96 -6.43
CA PHE A 418 -2.92 -22.07 -7.25
C PHE A 418 -1.70 -22.02 -6.34
N ASP A 419 -1.05 -23.15 -6.15
CA ASP A 419 0.18 -23.24 -5.37
C ASP A 419 1.41 -22.79 -6.16
N ARG A 420 2.52 -22.52 -5.45
CA ARG A 420 3.82 -22.12 -6.04
C ARG A 420 3.74 -20.84 -6.87
N THR A 421 3.01 -19.87 -6.37
CA THR A 421 2.91 -18.53 -6.98
C THR A 421 3.78 -17.52 -6.22
N SER A 422 3.98 -16.34 -6.82
CA SER A 422 4.61 -15.21 -6.13
C SER A 422 3.64 -14.56 -5.14
N PHE A 423 4.18 -14.11 -4.00
CA PHE A 423 3.52 -13.27 -3.02
C PHE A 423 4.10 -11.86 -3.03
N ASP A 424 3.41 -10.92 -2.38
CA ASP A 424 4.03 -9.69 -1.90
C ASP A 424 5.19 -10.04 -0.96
N THR A 425 6.29 -9.29 -1.04
CA THR A 425 7.49 -9.49 -0.19
C THR A 425 7.17 -9.35 1.31
N LEU A 426 6.11 -8.63 1.65
CA LEU A 426 5.66 -8.40 3.03
C LEU A 426 4.58 -9.38 3.51
N ASP A 427 4.14 -10.30 2.67
CA ASP A 427 3.23 -11.38 3.07
C ASP A 427 4.04 -12.62 3.49
N TYR A 428 4.10 -12.86 4.80
CA TYR A 428 4.86 -13.97 5.39
C TYR A 428 4.00 -15.20 5.70
N ALA A 429 2.74 -15.25 5.25
CA ALA A 429 1.80 -16.33 5.60
C ALA A 429 2.30 -17.74 5.21
N SER A 430 3.11 -17.86 4.18
CA SER A 430 3.71 -19.14 3.76
C SER A 430 4.97 -19.55 4.54
N GLY A 431 5.55 -18.67 5.34
CA GLY A 431 6.87 -18.84 5.96
C GLY A 431 8.06 -18.74 4.99
N LYS A 432 7.82 -18.34 3.73
CA LYS A 432 8.84 -18.18 2.69
C LYS A 432 8.63 -16.88 1.94
N ILE A 433 9.71 -16.10 1.76
CA ILE A 433 9.65 -14.83 1.05
C ILE A 433 9.34 -15.04 -0.42
N ASN A 434 8.43 -14.22 -0.95
CA ASN A 434 8.00 -14.21 -2.35
C ASN A 434 7.44 -15.56 -2.85
N HIS A 435 7.14 -16.48 -1.97
CA HIS A 435 6.58 -17.78 -2.29
C HIS A 435 5.30 -18.03 -1.52
N GLY A 436 4.25 -18.44 -2.22
CA GLY A 436 2.98 -18.81 -1.60
C GLY A 436 1.99 -19.35 -2.59
N SER A 437 0.73 -19.13 -2.34
CA SER A 437 -0.37 -19.58 -3.18
C SER A 437 -1.42 -18.51 -3.35
N LYS A 438 -2.18 -18.59 -4.42
CA LYS A 438 -3.32 -17.71 -4.71
C LYS A 438 -4.61 -18.47 -4.66
N ALA A 439 -5.70 -17.77 -4.34
CA ALA A 439 -7.03 -18.33 -4.49
C ALA A 439 -7.94 -17.40 -5.28
N MET A 440 -8.92 -18.00 -5.95
CA MET A 440 -9.97 -17.28 -6.65
C MET A 440 -11.31 -17.90 -6.29
N LEU A 441 -12.24 -17.07 -5.82
CA LEU A 441 -13.60 -17.45 -5.44
C LEU A 441 -14.60 -16.79 -6.39
N VAL A 442 -15.40 -17.58 -7.09
CA VAL A 442 -16.33 -17.10 -8.12
C VAL A 442 -17.77 -17.25 -7.62
N GLY A 443 -18.41 -16.12 -7.31
CA GLY A 443 -19.79 -16.07 -6.84
C GLY A 443 -20.69 -15.30 -7.83
N VAL A 444 -21.01 -15.93 -8.96
CA VAL A 444 -21.81 -15.35 -10.05
C VAL A 444 -23.10 -16.12 -10.29
N GLY A 445 -24.07 -15.49 -10.95
CA GLY A 445 -25.33 -16.10 -11.35
C GLY A 445 -26.37 -16.19 -10.25
N GLU A 446 -27.22 -17.19 -10.30
CA GLU A 446 -28.38 -17.33 -9.43
C GLU A 446 -28.01 -17.76 -8.01
N LYS A 447 -28.79 -17.28 -7.03
CA LYS A 447 -28.67 -17.67 -5.63
C LYS A 447 -28.93 -19.17 -5.47
N LYS A 448 -27.98 -19.88 -4.85
CA LYS A 448 -28.03 -21.35 -4.64
C LYS A 448 -28.49 -21.74 -3.25
N ARG A 449 -28.37 -20.83 -2.25
CA ARG A 449 -28.69 -21.14 -0.85
C ARG A 449 -29.03 -19.92 -0.02
N GLU A 450 -29.72 -20.16 1.11
CA GLU A 450 -29.83 -19.22 2.21
C GLU A 450 -28.64 -19.38 3.16
N LEU A 451 -28.17 -18.26 3.71
CA LEU A 451 -27.01 -18.26 4.60
C LEU A 451 -27.42 -18.32 6.07
N LYS A 452 -26.74 -19.15 6.83
CA LYS A 452 -26.88 -19.22 8.29
C LYS A 452 -26.38 -17.91 8.94
N ARG A 453 -27.18 -17.34 9.83
CA ARG A 453 -26.88 -16.04 10.48
C ARG A 453 -26.68 -16.13 12.00
N GLU A 454 -26.94 -17.28 12.60
CA GLU A 454 -26.81 -17.51 14.04
C GLU A 454 -26.12 -18.86 14.28
N PHE A 455 -25.37 -18.93 15.37
CA PHE A 455 -24.75 -20.15 15.87
C PHE A 455 -25.12 -20.36 17.35
N SER A 456 -25.63 -21.53 17.66
CA SER A 456 -26.02 -21.93 19.03
C SER A 456 -25.63 -23.37 19.36
N GLY A 457 -24.67 -23.94 18.59
CA GLY A 457 -24.20 -25.31 18.77
C GLY A 457 -23.12 -25.44 19.83
N ASP A 458 -22.76 -26.70 20.11
CA ASP A 458 -21.62 -27.03 20.97
C ASP A 458 -20.29 -26.68 20.31
N LEU A 459 -19.30 -26.35 21.15
CA LEU A 459 -17.95 -26.04 20.70
C LEU A 459 -17.05 -27.28 20.87
N PRO A 460 -16.32 -27.69 19.82
CA PRO A 460 -15.39 -28.80 19.93
C PRO A 460 -14.15 -28.43 20.74
N GLN A 461 -13.42 -29.44 21.21
CA GLN A 461 -12.18 -29.23 21.97
C GLN A 461 -11.18 -28.36 21.19
N GLY A 462 -10.60 -27.36 21.85
CA GLY A 462 -9.67 -26.39 21.27
C GLY A 462 -10.35 -25.12 20.76
N VAL A 463 -11.69 -25.07 20.73
CA VAL A 463 -12.47 -23.87 20.39
C VAL A 463 -13.02 -23.25 21.68
N LYS A 464 -12.82 -21.96 21.89
CA LYS A 464 -13.19 -21.22 23.11
C LYS A 464 -14.49 -20.44 22.93
N LYS A 465 -14.68 -19.78 21.79
CA LYS A 465 -15.84 -18.95 21.47
C LYS A 465 -16.17 -19.02 19.97
N ALA A 466 -17.40 -18.70 19.64
CA ALA A 466 -17.87 -18.60 18.26
C ALA A 466 -18.70 -17.32 18.09
N LYS A 467 -18.57 -16.65 16.94
CA LYS A 467 -19.34 -15.47 16.56
C LYS A 467 -19.55 -15.45 15.04
N VAL A 468 -20.79 -15.25 14.63
CA VAL A 468 -21.09 -15.03 13.22
C VAL A 468 -20.61 -13.64 12.85
N PHE A 469 -19.75 -13.56 11.83
CA PHE A 469 -19.27 -12.30 11.26
C PHE A 469 -20.30 -11.70 10.30
N CYS A 470 -20.75 -12.50 9.34
CA CYS A 470 -21.83 -12.19 8.41
C CYS A 470 -22.54 -13.49 8.02
N GLY A 471 -23.62 -13.38 7.27
CA GLY A 471 -24.35 -14.58 6.81
C GLY A 471 -23.42 -15.60 6.12
N GLY A 472 -23.43 -16.83 6.63
CA GLY A 472 -22.61 -17.94 6.11
C GLY A 472 -21.14 -17.95 6.53
N CYS A 473 -20.66 -16.96 7.30
CA CYS A 473 -19.30 -16.89 7.82
C CYS A 473 -19.26 -16.88 9.35
N LEU A 474 -18.65 -17.91 9.93
CA LEU A 474 -18.47 -18.08 11.38
C LEU A 474 -17.00 -17.90 11.75
N VAL A 475 -16.74 -17.12 12.80
CA VAL A 475 -15.39 -16.96 13.37
C VAL A 475 -15.32 -17.71 14.69
N LEU A 476 -14.25 -18.47 14.88
CA LEU A 476 -13.96 -19.24 16.08
C LEU A 476 -12.69 -18.68 16.76
N GLU A 477 -12.80 -18.29 18.03
CA GLU A 477 -11.64 -18.11 18.89
C GLU A 477 -11.16 -19.48 19.35
N THR A 478 -9.88 -19.76 19.16
CA THR A 478 -9.30 -21.08 19.41
C THR A 478 -8.04 -21.00 20.29
N GLU A 479 -7.47 -22.13 20.62
CA GLU A 479 -6.11 -22.23 21.11
C GLU A 479 -5.11 -21.82 19.99
N ASN A 480 -3.89 -21.43 20.39
CA ASN A 480 -2.88 -21.00 19.43
C ASN A 480 -2.48 -22.11 18.45
N TYR A 481 -1.86 -21.72 17.34
CA TYR A 481 -1.48 -22.64 16.26
C TYR A 481 -0.53 -23.74 16.74
N GLU A 482 0.51 -23.40 17.50
CA GLU A 482 1.54 -24.34 18.00
C GLU A 482 0.95 -25.43 18.90
N SER A 483 -0.06 -25.09 19.70
CA SER A 483 -0.72 -26.06 20.60
C SER A 483 -1.53 -27.11 19.81
N ASN A 484 -2.00 -26.76 18.60
CA ASN A 484 -2.88 -27.62 17.82
C ASN A 484 -2.90 -27.25 16.34
N GLU A 485 -1.86 -27.64 15.62
CA GLU A 485 -1.71 -27.36 14.18
C GLU A 485 -2.83 -27.97 13.31
N ASN A 486 -3.40 -29.10 13.74
CA ASN A 486 -4.43 -29.82 12.98
C ASN A 486 -5.86 -29.38 13.34
N LEU A 487 -6.05 -28.35 14.17
CA LEU A 487 -7.37 -27.94 14.60
C LEU A 487 -8.29 -27.58 13.45
N GLY A 488 -7.79 -26.92 12.41
CA GLY A 488 -8.57 -26.56 11.21
C GLY A 488 -9.21 -27.78 10.53
N LEU A 489 -8.46 -28.87 10.38
CA LEU A 489 -8.99 -30.10 9.80
C LEU A 489 -10.03 -30.75 10.73
N ARG A 490 -9.76 -30.82 12.04
CA ARG A 490 -10.73 -31.36 13.03
C ARG A 490 -12.02 -30.56 13.06
N VAL A 491 -11.95 -29.23 12.96
CA VAL A 491 -13.13 -28.37 12.85
C VAL A 491 -13.91 -28.67 11.57
N ALA A 492 -13.25 -28.82 10.44
CA ALA A 492 -13.88 -29.16 9.17
C ALA A 492 -14.57 -30.53 9.20
N GLU A 493 -13.98 -31.52 9.86
CA GLU A 493 -14.48 -32.90 9.96
C GLU A 493 -15.54 -33.08 11.07
N SER A 494 -15.69 -32.13 11.99
CA SER A 494 -16.56 -32.27 13.17
C SER A 494 -18.05 -32.40 12.83
N GLY A 495 -18.49 -31.89 11.68
CA GLY A 495 -19.90 -31.81 11.30
C GLY A 495 -20.72 -30.75 12.07
N LEU A 496 -20.13 -30.06 13.06
CA LEU A 496 -20.81 -29.07 13.88
C LEU A 496 -21.11 -27.76 13.14
N PHE A 497 -20.39 -27.50 12.05
CA PHE A 497 -20.44 -26.24 11.33
C PHE A 497 -20.88 -26.39 9.86
N ASP A 498 -21.47 -27.53 9.50
CA ASP A 498 -21.86 -27.87 8.11
C ASP A 498 -22.88 -26.87 7.50
N ASP A 499 -23.61 -26.12 8.35
CA ASP A 499 -24.54 -25.08 7.90
C ASP A 499 -23.84 -23.79 7.44
N PHE A 500 -22.56 -23.59 7.79
CA PHE A 500 -21.78 -22.43 7.40
C PHE A 500 -21.01 -22.70 6.11
N GLN A 501 -20.80 -21.68 5.31
CA GLN A 501 -20.02 -21.76 4.08
C GLN A 501 -18.52 -21.64 4.37
N ILE A 502 -18.19 -20.72 5.28
CA ILE A 502 -16.82 -20.47 5.73
C ILE A 502 -16.79 -20.44 7.25
N VAL A 503 -15.75 -21.05 7.81
CA VAL A 503 -15.39 -20.98 9.23
C VAL A 503 -13.96 -20.49 9.31
N VAL A 504 -13.71 -19.42 10.08
CA VAL A 504 -12.37 -18.83 10.25
C VAL A 504 -11.87 -19.06 11.66
N LEU A 505 -10.68 -19.63 11.82
CA LEU A 505 -10.01 -19.78 13.10
C LEU A 505 -9.13 -18.58 13.39
N HIS A 506 -9.26 -18.02 14.58
CA HIS A 506 -8.48 -16.89 15.06
C HIS A 506 -8.00 -17.07 16.51
N ASP A 507 -6.99 -16.28 16.89
CA ASP A 507 -6.48 -16.20 18.25
C ASP A 507 -7.39 -15.38 19.20
N SER A 508 -8.26 -14.52 18.65
CA SER A 508 -9.24 -13.72 19.41
C SER A 508 -10.56 -13.56 18.64
N ILE A 509 -11.67 -13.58 19.40
CA ILE A 509 -13.01 -13.33 18.85
C ILE A 509 -13.24 -11.86 18.47
N GLU A 510 -12.42 -10.94 18.97
CA GLU A 510 -12.48 -9.52 18.64
C GLU A 510 -12.28 -9.24 17.14
N PHE A 511 -11.61 -10.14 16.45
CA PHE A 511 -11.47 -10.03 14.99
C PHE A 511 -12.78 -10.19 14.21
N ALA A 512 -13.86 -10.64 14.87
CA ALA A 512 -15.20 -10.70 14.30
C ALA A 512 -16.10 -9.50 14.68
N GLU A 513 -15.56 -8.46 15.34
CA GLU A 513 -16.37 -7.33 15.80
C GLU A 513 -16.68 -6.33 14.70
N THR A 514 -15.69 -6.05 13.84
CA THR A 514 -15.79 -5.10 12.74
C THR A 514 -15.20 -5.68 11.47
N ALA A 515 -15.62 -5.15 10.30
CA ALA A 515 -15.09 -5.55 9.01
C ALA A 515 -13.58 -5.31 8.92
N ASP A 516 -13.09 -4.17 9.42
CA ASP A 516 -11.67 -3.81 9.39
C ASP A 516 -10.80 -4.83 10.12
N LYS A 517 -11.18 -5.19 11.36
CA LYS A 517 -10.48 -6.19 12.17
C LYS A 517 -10.51 -7.57 11.50
N PHE A 518 -11.66 -7.96 10.96
CA PHE A 518 -11.83 -9.24 10.29
C PHE A 518 -10.99 -9.33 9.01
N LEU A 519 -11.04 -8.32 8.17
CA LEU A 519 -10.25 -8.23 6.95
C LEU A 519 -8.76 -8.32 7.26
N TRP A 520 -8.27 -7.47 8.15
CA TRP A 520 -6.87 -7.45 8.53
C TRP A 520 -6.40 -8.82 9.05
N ALA A 521 -7.02 -9.31 10.13
CA ALA A 521 -6.55 -10.52 10.79
C ALA A 521 -6.69 -11.77 9.90
N THR A 522 -7.76 -11.87 9.10
CA THR A 522 -7.99 -13.05 8.27
C THR A 522 -7.02 -13.09 7.09
N TRP A 523 -7.05 -12.06 6.23
CA TRP A 523 -6.33 -12.15 4.95
C TRP A 523 -4.83 -11.91 5.05
N THR A 524 -4.33 -11.31 6.12
CA THR A 524 -2.88 -11.19 6.29
C THR A 524 -2.22 -12.46 6.83
N ARG A 525 -2.96 -13.40 7.47
CA ARG A 525 -2.38 -14.49 8.25
C ARG A 525 -2.46 -15.90 7.65
N PHE A 526 -3.14 -16.09 6.52
CA PHE A 526 -3.24 -17.42 5.94
C PHE A 526 -2.66 -17.52 4.52
N ASN A 527 -2.14 -18.69 4.19
CA ASN A 527 -1.70 -19.07 2.86
C ASN A 527 -2.74 -20.05 2.25
N PRO A 528 -3.39 -19.74 1.13
CA PRO A 528 -4.51 -20.54 0.62
C PRO A 528 -4.24 -22.03 0.47
N SER A 529 -3.08 -22.46 -0.02
CA SER A 529 -2.79 -23.87 -0.26
C SER A 529 -2.56 -24.70 1.01
N THR A 530 -2.13 -24.07 2.11
CA THR A 530 -1.77 -24.78 3.34
C THR A 530 -2.79 -24.60 4.46
N ASP A 531 -3.48 -23.44 4.50
CA ASP A 531 -4.30 -23.05 5.64
C ASP A 531 -5.80 -23.15 5.38
N ILE A 532 -6.21 -23.50 4.14
CA ILE A 532 -7.59 -23.84 3.82
C ILE A 532 -7.78 -25.35 4.01
N LYS A 533 -8.78 -25.69 4.83
CA LYS A 533 -9.20 -27.07 5.12
C LYS A 533 -10.66 -27.24 4.72
N SER A 534 -11.03 -28.48 4.44
CA SER A 534 -12.39 -28.87 4.13
C SER A 534 -12.63 -30.28 4.63
N LYS A 535 -13.87 -30.62 4.93
CA LYS A 535 -14.30 -31.96 5.35
C LYS A 535 -13.90 -33.05 4.33
N GLU A 536 -13.93 -32.70 3.05
CA GLU A 536 -13.55 -33.56 1.97
C GLU A 536 -12.91 -32.75 0.85
N ILE A 537 -11.74 -33.18 0.41
CA ILE A 537 -11.03 -32.62 -0.74
C ILE A 537 -10.83 -33.76 -1.75
N SER A 538 -11.33 -33.58 -2.96
CA SER A 538 -11.20 -34.55 -4.04
C SER A 538 -10.67 -33.89 -5.31
N VAL A 539 -10.14 -34.69 -6.24
CA VAL A 539 -9.67 -34.19 -7.54
C VAL A 539 -10.56 -34.73 -8.62
N VAL A 540 -11.27 -33.85 -9.32
CA VAL A 540 -12.15 -34.18 -10.42
C VAL A 540 -11.64 -33.50 -11.69
N ASN A 541 -11.25 -34.28 -12.70
CA ASN A 541 -10.67 -33.75 -13.96
C ASN A 541 -9.53 -32.75 -13.75
N ASN A 542 -8.60 -33.05 -12.83
CA ASN A 542 -7.49 -32.17 -12.39
C ASN A 542 -7.91 -30.86 -11.70
N HIS A 543 -9.18 -30.70 -11.36
CA HIS A 543 -9.67 -29.61 -10.52
C HIS A 543 -9.82 -30.11 -9.06
N ILE A 544 -9.35 -29.28 -8.11
CA ILE A 544 -9.53 -29.56 -6.68
C ILE A 544 -10.95 -29.13 -6.29
N SER A 545 -11.75 -30.11 -5.85
CA SER A 545 -13.13 -29.93 -5.41
C SER A 545 -13.18 -29.99 -3.90
N TYR A 546 -13.87 -29.04 -3.28
CA TYR A 546 -14.02 -28.90 -1.84
C TYR A 546 -15.48 -29.11 -1.42
N LYS A 547 -15.68 -29.52 -0.17
CA LYS A 547 -17.00 -29.64 0.47
C LYS A 547 -17.07 -28.71 1.67
N ASN A 548 -18.15 -27.94 1.80
CA ASN A 548 -18.35 -27.04 2.94
C ASN A 548 -18.45 -27.81 4.29
N PRO A 549 -18.08 -27.15 5.41
CA PRO A 549 -17.53 -25.80 5.47
C PRO A 549 -16.10 -25.73 4.95
N ILE A 550 -15.75 -24.58 4.36
CA ILE A 550 -14.37 -24.24 4.11
C ILE A 550 -13.81 -23.61 5.39
N VAL A 551 -12.79 -24.20 5.95
CA VAL A 551 -12.13 -23.71 7.16
C VAL A 551 -10.85 -22.98 6.79
N ILE A 552 -10.73 -21.73 7.16
CA ILE A 552 -9.54 -20.88 7.00
C ILE A 552 -8.82 -20.78 8.34
N ASP A 553 -7.61 -21.30 8.42
CA ASP A 553 -6.78 -21.15 9.61
C ASP A 553 -5.98 -19.85 9.56
N ALA A 554 -6.57 -18.79 10.12
CA ALA A 554 -5.97 -17.46 10.20
C ALA A 554 -5.36 -17.15 11.59
N ARG A 555 -5.02 -18.19 12.37
CA ARG A 555 -4.25 -18.02 13.60
C ARG A 555 -2.83 -17.57 13.30
N MET A 556 -2.21 -16.86 14.23
CA MET A 556 -0.81 -16.48 14.13
C MET A 556 0.09 -17.72 14.11
N LYS A 557 0.97 -17.83 13.09
CA LYS A 557 1.92 -18.94 12.96
C LYS A 557 3.28 -18.56 13.56
N PRO A 558 4.08 -19.54 14.04
CA PRO A 558 5.37 -19.27 14.69
C PRO A 558 6.40 -18.57 13.81
N TRP A 559 6.30 -18.74 12.50
CA TRP A 559 7.21 -18.10 11.54
C TRP A 559 6.77 -16.70 11.09
N TYR A 560 5.55 -16.30 11.48
CA TYR A 560 5.05 -14.96 11.14
C TYR A 560 5.76 -13.90 11.99
N PRO A 561 6.14 -12.75 11.42
CA PRO A 561 6.75 -11.69 12.22
C PRO A 561 5.77 -11.11 13.24
N LYS A 562 6.31 -10.49 14.28
CA LYS A 562 5.52 -9.88 15.34
C LYS A 562 4.64 -8.75 14.79
N GLU A 563 3.45 -8.63 15.37
CA GLU A 563 2.59 -7.46 15.19
C GLU A 563 3.28 -6.21 15.76
N VAL A 564 3.08 -5.08 15.08
CA VAL A 564 3.60 -3.80 15.58
C VAL A 564 2.75 -3.34 16.77
N GLU A 565 3.42 -3.05 17.87
CA GLU A 565 2.78 -2.58 19.09
C GLU A 565 3.50 -1.36 19.65
N VAL A 566 2.74 -0.45 20.22
CA VAL A 566 3.30 0.72 20.90
C VAL A 566 3.80 0.31 22.27
N ARG A 567 5.03 0.66 22.57
CA ARG A 567 5.65 0.40 23.86
C ARG A 567 4.94 1.20 24.97
N GLU A 568 4.65 0.54 26.09
CA GLU A 568 3.80 1.09 27.15
C GLU A 568 4.33 2.39 27.77
N ASP A 569 5.66 2.51 27.93
CA ASP A 569 6.29 3.74 28.44
C ASP A 569 6.11 4.94 27.51
N ILE A 570 6.03 4.70 26.18
CA ILE A 570 5.76 5.74 25.19
C ILE A 570 4.29 6.18 25.24
N LYS A 571 3.36 5.22 25.40
CA LYS A 571 1.94 5.56 25.63
C LYS A 571 1.80 6.47 26.84
N GLN A 572 2.40 6.08 27.97
CA GLN A 572 2.36 6.85 29.20
C GLN A 572 3.08 8.21 29.09
N LEU A 573 4.17 8.29 28.32
CA LEU A 573 4.84 9.57 28.03
C LEU A 573 3.89 10.52 27.32
N VAL A 574 3.27 10.06 26.24
CA VAL A 574 2.34 10.86 25.43
C VAL A 574 1.07 11.20 26.23
N ASP A 575 0.56 10.29 27.06
CA ASP A 575 -0.58 10.55 27.96
C ASP A 575 -0.31 11.72 28.90
N ARG A 576 0.85 11.70 29.56
CA ARG A 576 1.23 12.79 30.50
C ARG A 576 1.43 14.13 29.81
N ARG A 577 1.89 14.11 28.56
CA ARG A 577 2.24 15.33 27.79
C ARG A 577 1.14 15.77 26.83
N TRP A 578 0.00 15.07 26.76
CA TRP A 578 -1.03 15.32 25.74
C TRP A 578 -1.48 16.77 25.68
N ASN A 579 -1.66 17.41 26.84
CA ASN A 579 -2.04 18.82 26.93
C ASN A 579 -0.95 19.80 26.47
N GLU A 580 0.32 19.36 26.38
CA GLU A 580 1.41 20.19 25.90
C GLU A 580 1.40 20.32 24.37
N TYR A 581 0.79 19.38 23.67
CA TYR A 581 0.76 19.34 22.20
C TYR A 581 -0.34 20.22 21.62
N TYR A 582 -1.32 20.66 22.41
CA TYR A 582 -2.44 21.51 21.98
C TYR A 582 -3.24 20.92 20.80
N ILE A 583 -3.46 19.62 20.79
CA ILE A 583 -4.16 18.87 19.72
C ILE A 583 -5.66 18.80 19.99
#